data_785fb9ddc835b117170b12a5f419d71f
#
_entry.id   785fb9ddc835b117170b12a5f419d71f
#
_cell.length_a   1.000
_cell.length_b   1.000
_cell.length_c   1.000
_cell.angle_alpha   90.00
_cell.angle_beta   90.00
_cell.angle_gamma   90.00
#
_symmetry.space_group_name_H-M   'P 1'
#
loop_
_entity.id
_entity.type
_entity.pdbx_description
1 polymer ?
#
loop_
_entity_poly.entity_id
_entity_poly.type
_entity_poly.pdbx_seq_one_letter_code
_entity_poly.pdbx_strand_id
1 'polypeptide(L)'
;TKKSTKKIKGLTKENVSKINGNTAWATNQQDILKIEEVQKLAFDKNLLNLVGHFLGSVPVLCQTNCWWSVNKSTHRSNLSGNAQLFHQDTEYLKFVKVFIYLTDVEENNGPHQYVQGTSKIAQDKLGDGYTPSNRVEDEKVERLFGKENILTFTGKKGSIIIEDTFGLHKGTPVIEGARL
;
A
#
# COMPACT_ATOMS: atom_id res chain seq x y z
N THR A 1 -12.95 -17.04 -16.90
CA THR A 1 -14.11 -16.86 -15.99
C THR A 1 -14.08 -15.44 -15.48
N LYS A 2 -14.93 -14.56 -16.09
CA LYS A 2 -15.14 -13.18 -15.66
C LYS A 2 -15.73 -13.19 -14.24
N LYS A 3 -14.93 -12.92 -13.20
CA LYS A 3 -15.47 -12.52 -11.91
C LYS A 3 -16.12 -11.15 -12.08
N SER A 4 -17.43 -11.12 -12.03
CA SER A 4 -18.26 -9.92 -12.00
C SER A 4 -17.83 -9.10 -10.78
N THR A 5 -17.08 -8.04 -10.98
CA THR A 5 -16.88 -7.00 -9.96
C THR A 5 -18.22 -6.28 -9.82
N LYS A 6 -19.05 -6.72 -8.87
CA LYS A 6 -20.22 -5.96 -8.47
C LYS A 6 -19.74 -4.54 -8.11
N LYS A 7 -20.18 -3.56 -8.89
CA LYS A 7 -20.03 -2.13 -8.57
C LYS A 7 -20.60 -1.91 -7.18
N ILE A 8 -19.75 -1.79 -6.17
CA ILE A 8 -20.18 -1.36 -4.85
C ILE A 8 -20.30 0.17 -4.95
N LYS A 9 -21.42 0.64 -5.50
CA LYS A 9 -21.78 2.06 -5.46
C LYS A 9 -21.97 2.44 -4.00
N GLY A 10 -21.14 3.38 -3.50
CA GLY A 10 -21.39 4.06 -2.24
C GLY A 10 -20.86 3.37 -0.98
N LEU A 11 -19.67 2.74 -1.02
CA LEU A 11 -18.96 2.44 0.22
C LEU A 11 -18.52 3.74 0.88
N THR A 12 -19.22 4.11 1.94
CA THR A 12 -18.86 5.22 2.84
C THR A 12 -18.17 4.67 4.09
N LYS A 13 -17.56 5.56 4.89
CA LYS A 13 -16.96 5.18 6.17
C LYS A 13 -17.96 4.48 7.10
N GLU A 14 -19.24 4.85 7.05
CA GLU A 14 -20.29 4.31 7.90
C GLU A 14 -20.73 2.88 7.51
N ASN A 15 -20.66 2.55 6.23
CA ASN A 15 -21.11 1.24 5.74
C ASN A 15 -19.99 0.29 5.35
N VAL A 16 -18.74 0.74 5.38
CA VAL A 16 -17.57 -0.07 5.02
C VAL A 16 -17.38 -1.28 5.95
N SER A 17 -17.89 -1.21 7.17
CA SER A 17 -17.92 -2.35 8.10
C SER A 17 -18.71 -3.56 7.60
N LYS A 18 -19.55 -3.40 6.57
CA LYS A 18 -20.37 -4.48 5.97
C LYS A 18 -19.62 -5.27 4.90
N ILE A 19 -18.39 -4.88 4.53
CA ILE A 19 -17.60 -5.62 3.55
C ILE A 19 -17.12 -6.96 4.11
N ASN A 20 -16.88 -7.91 3.21
CA ASN A 20 -16.26 -9.19 3.56
C ASN A 20 -14.75 -9.09 3.33
N GLY A 21 -13.95 -9.47 4.34
CA GLY A 21 -12.49 -9.37 4.31
C GLY A 21 -11.94 -8.04 4.81
N ASN A 22 -10.61 -7.94 4.88
CA ASN A 22 -9.91 -6.78 5.45
C ASN A 22 -9.80 -5.61 4.48
N THR A 23 -10.03 -5.82 3.18
CA THR A 23 -10.01 -4.77 2.17
C THR A 23 -11.19 -4.90 1.21
N ALA A 24 -11.63 -3.77 0.68
CA ALA A 24 -12.59 -3.72 -0.42
C ALA A 24 -12.25 -2.58 -1.37
N TRP A 25 -12.33 -2.87 -2.66
CA TRP A 25 -12.14 -1.85 -3.70
C TRP A 25 -13.21 -0.76 -3.59
N ALA A 26 -12.78 0.48 -3.42
CA ALA A 26 -13.68 1.62 -3.41
C ALA A 26 -14.20 1.92 -4.82
N THR A 27 -13.36 1.70 -5.83
CA THR A 27 -13.72 1.85 -7.25
C THR A 27 -12.80 0.98 -8.11
N ASN A 28 -13.14 0.79 -9.39
CA ASN A 28 -12.26 0.13 -10.35
C ASN A 28 -11.25 1.14 -10.92
N GLN A 29 -10.14 0.63 -11.44
CA GLN A 29 -9.04 1.42 -11.97
C GLN A 29 -9.47 2.40 -13.10
N GLN A 30 -10.36 1.98 -13.99
CA GLN A 30 -10.81 2.83 -15.10
C GLN A 30 -11.69 3.99 -14.63
N ASP A 31 -12.50 3.79 -13.60
CA ASP A 31 -13.36 4.84 -13.08
C ASP A 31 -12.56 5.85 -12.23
N ILE A 32 -11.53 5.42 -11.53
CA ILE A 32 -10.61 6.32 -10.79
C ILE A 32 -9.96 7.33 -11.74
N LEU A 33 -9.47 6.89 -12.88
CA LEU A 33 -8.79 7.75 -13.85
C LEU A 33 -9.71 8.75 -14.54
N LYS A 34 -11.04 8.64 -14.37
CA LYS A 34 -12.01 9.63 -14.85
C LYS A 34 -12.25 10.77 -13.85
N ILE A 35 -11.73 10.64 -12.63
CA ILE A 35 -11.87 11.67 -11.59
C ILE A 35 -10.84 12.77 -11.86
N GLU A 36 -11.32 14.01 -12.07
CA GLU A 36 -10.47 15.15 -12.43
C GLU A 36 -9.38 15.42 -11.39
N GLU A 37 -9.70 15.32 -10.10
CA GLU A 37 -8.75 15.52 -9.00
C GLU A 37 -7.63 14.48 -9.00
N VAL A 38 -7.95 13.24 -9.37
CA VAL A 38 -6.95 12.17 -9.53
C VAL A 38 -6.04 12.46 -10.70
N GLN A 39 -6.59 12.94 -11.82
CA GLN A 39 -5.80 13.34 -12.98
C GLN A 39 -4.88 14.52 -12.65
N LYS A 40 -5.40 15.57 -11.99
CA LYS A 40 -4.62 16.73 -11.55
C LYS A 40 -3.43 16.32 -10.69
N LEU A 41 -3.65 15.37 -9.77
CA LEU A 41 -2.59 14.87 -8.91
C LEU A 41 -1.60 14.00 -9.68
N ALA A 42 -2.09 13.05 -10.49
CA ALA A 42 -1.24 12.16 -11.28
C ALA A 42 -0.34 12.89 -12.28
N PHE A 43 -0.78 14.05 -12.76
CA PHE A 43 -0.05 14.90 -13.69
C PHE A 43 0.50 16.19 -13.05
N ASP A 44 0.56 16.25 -11.72
CA ASP A 44 1.20 17.36 -11.03
C ASP A 44 2.69 17.43 -11.38
N LYS A 45 3.15 18.60 -11.80
CA LYS A 45 4.52 18.78 -12.30
C LYS A 45 5.58 18.50 -11.23
N ASN A 46 5.32 18.85 -9.97
CA ASN A 46 6.28 18.64 -8.90
C ASN A 46 6.38 17.15 -8.57
N LEU A 47 5.25 16.45 -8.53
CA LEU A 47 5.21 15.00 -8.33
C LEU A 47 5.92 14.29 -9.48
N LEU A 48 5.62 14.63 -10.73
CA LEU A 48 6.27 14.02 -11.90
C LEU A 48 7.77 14.31 -11.94
N ASN A 49 8.21 15.51 -11.59
CA ASN A 49 9.64 15.83 -11.49
C ASN A 49 10.34 15.01 -10.42
N LEU A 50 9.75 14.89 -9.23
CA LEU A 50 10.32 14.09 -8.13
C LEU A 50 10.43 12.61 -8.51
N VAL A 51 9.36 12.03 -9.04
CA VAL A 51 9.33 10.64 -9.50
C VAL A 51 10.29 10.42 -10.67
N GLY A 52 10.31 11.34 -11.64
CA GLY A 52 11.21 11.29 -12.79
C GLY A 52 12.68 11.35 -12.40
N HIS A 53 13.01 12.17 -11.39
CA HIS A 53 14.38 12.23 -10.85
C HIS A 53 14.82 10.89 -10.24
N PHE A 54 13.96 10.26 -9.45
CA PHE A 54 14.22 8.93 -8.89
C PHE A 54 14.35 7.86 -9.98
N LEU A 55 13.43 7.87 -10.96
CA LEU A 55 13.43 6.88 -12.04
C LEU A 55 14.60 7.08 -13.01
N GLY A 56 15.10 8.31 -13.18
CA GLY A 56 16.05 8.70 -14.21
C GLY A 56 15.44 8.75 -15.61
N SER A 57 14.12 8.88 -15.71
CA SER A 57 13.34 8.89 -16.97
C SER A 57 12.01 9.58 -16.79
N VAL A 58 11.32 9.85 -17.89
CA VAL A 58 9.93 10.34 -17.85
C VAL A 58 9.03 9.27 -17.22
N PRO A 59 8.30 9.57 -16.15
CA PRO A 59 7.44 8.60 -15.50
C PRO A 59 6.20 8.28 -16.36
N VAL A 60 5.77 7.02 -16.30
CA VAL A 60 4.54 6.54 -16.91
C VAL A 60 3.62 6.04 -15.82
N LEU A 61 2.37 6.54 -15.78
CA LEU A 61 1.36 6.05 -14.86
C LEU A 61 0.88 4.67 -15.33
N CYS A 62 1.31 3.61 -14.64
CA CYS A 62 0.98 2.23 -15.00
C CYS A 62 -0.33 1.75 -14.33
N GLN A 63 -0.59 2.19 -13.10
CA GLN A 63 -1.72 1.68 -12.32
C GLN A 63 -2.22 2.71 -11.30
N THR A 64 -3.52 2.71 -11.05
CA THR A 64 -4.16 3.50 -9.99
C THR A 64 -5.22 2.65 -9.29
N ASN A 65 -5.14 2.57 -7.99
CA ASN A 65 -6.04 1.77 -7.17
C ASN A 65 -6.56 2.58 -5.99
N CYS A 66 -7.78 2.27 -5.55
CA CYS A 66 -8.34 2.84 -4.32
C CYS A 66 -9.14 1.76 -3.59
N TRP A 67 -8.84 1.57 -2.30
CA TRP A 67 -9.50 0.53 -1.51
C TRP A 67 -9.66 0.95 -0.06
N TRP A 68 -10.74 0.46 0.54
CA TRP A 68 -10.94 0.52 1.97
C TRP A 68 -10.18 -0.61 2.67
N SER A 69 -9.56 -0.31 3.80
CA SER A 69 -9.05 -1.28 4.76
C SER A 69 -9.85 -1.19 6.05
N VAL A 70 -10.22 -2.33 6.61
CA VAL A 70 -11.03 -2.45 7.82
C VAL A 70 -10.56 -3.59 8.71
N ASN A 71 -10.95 -3.56 9.98
CA ASN A 71 -10.71 -4.66 10.90
C ASN A 71 -11.75 -5.77 10.69
N LYS A 72 -11.37 -6.91 10.15
CA LYS A 72 -12.24 -8.08 9.97
C LYS A 72 -11.60 -9.37 10.46
N SER A 73 -10.31 -9.57 10.26
CA SER A 73 -9.64 -10.80 10.58
C SER A 73 -8.14 -10.59 10.75
N THR A 74 -7.60 -11.22 11.77
CA THR A 74 -6.16 -11.32 12.01
C THR A 74 -5.59 -12.65 11.51
N HIS A 75 -6.39 -13.49 10.86
CA HIS A 75 -5.91 -14.75 10.32
C HIS A 75 -4.87 -14.51 9.22
N ARG A 76 -3.74 -15.23 9.28
CA ARG A 76 -2.57 -15.03 8.42
C ARG A 76 -2.89 -14.98 6.92
N SER A 77 -3.79 -15.84 6.45
CA SER A 77 -4.17 -15.85 5.03
C SER A 77 -4.87 -14.57 4.59
N ASN A 78 -5.67 -13.95 5.47
CA ASN A 78 -6.29 -12.66 5.20
C ASN A 78 -5.28 -11.51 5.24
N LEU A 79 -4.36 -11.51 6.21
CA LEU A 79 -3.30 -10.52 6.30
C LEU A 79 -2.40 -10.57 5.06
N SER A 80 -1.99 -11.78 4.67
CA SER A 80 -1.18 -12.01 3.47
C SER A 80 -1.89 -11.55 2.19
N GLY A 81 -3.14 -11.93 2.02
CA GLY A 81 -3.93 -11.59 0.82
C GLY A 81 -4.27 -10.09 0.70
N ASN A 82 -4.16 -9.34 1.79
CA ASN A 82 -4.47 -7.90 1.84
C ASN A 82 -3.22 -7.02 2.02
N ALA A 83 -2.03 -7.53 1.73
CA ALA A 83 -0.75 -6.83 1.87
C ALA A 83 -0.49 -6.29 3.30
N GLN A 84 -0.97 -7.00 4.32
CA GLN A 84 -0.84 -6.65 5.74
C GLN A 84 0.29 -7.43 6.44
N LEU A 85 1.10 -8.17 5.69
CA LEU A 85 2.39 -8.71 6.10
C LEU A 85 3.49 -8.08 5.26
N PHE A 86 4.71 -7.95 5.79
CA PHE A 86 5.82 -7.38 5.04
C PHE A 86 6.09 -8.15 3.75
N HIS A 87 6.30 -7.41 2.67
CA HIS A 87 6.57 -7.93 1.33
C HIS A 87 7.33 -6.89 0.51
N GLN A 88 7.82 -7.32 -0.63
CA GLN A 88 8.36 -6.46 -1.68
C GLN A 88 7.45 -6.53 -2.89
N ASP A 89 7.33 -5.44 -3.62
CA ASP A 89 6.69 -5.42 -4.92
C ASP A 89 7.73 -5.55 -6.02
N THR A 90 7.43 -6.32 -7.05
CA THR A 90 8.36 -6.62 -8.15
C THR A 90 7.68 -6.64 -9.51
N GLU A 91 6.60 -5.87 -9.66
CA GLU A 91 5.83 -5.82 -10.92
C GLU A 91 6.61 -5.22 -12.08
N TYR A 92 7.60 -4.34 -11.79
CA TYR A 92 8.41 -3.65 -12.79
C TYR A 92 9.88 -3.63 -12.36
N LEU A 93 10.79 -3.40 -13.31
CA LEU A 93 12.25 -3.31 -13.04
C LEU A 93 12.62 -2.10 -12.19
N LYS A 94 11.93 -0.98 -12.34
CA LYS A 94 12.10 0.24 -11.55
C LYS A 94 10.79 1.01 -11.53
N PHE A 95 10.28 1.29 -10.36
CA PHE A 95 9.04 2.02 -10.17
C PHE A 95 8.96 2.61 -8.76
N VAL A 96 8.02 3.50 -8.56
CA VAL A 96 7.62 4.00 -7.24
C VAL A 96 6.12 3.90 -7.09
N LYS A 97 5.65 3.74 -5.88
CA LYS A 97 4.24 3.90 -5.53
C LYS A 97 4.04 5.22 -4.80
N VAL A 98 2.97 5.89 -5.15
CA VAL A 98 2.51 7.10 -4.49
C VAL A 98 1.22 6.75 -3.75
N PHE A 99 1.30 6.64 -2.44
CA PHE A 99 0.14 6.39 -1.58
C PHE A 99 -0.43 7.70 -1.08
N ILE A 100 -1.73 7.81 -1.02
CA ILE A 100 -2.43 9.00 -0.56
C ILE A 100 -3.50 8.58 0.43
N TYR A 101 -3.43 9.10 1.63
CA TYR A 101 -4.46 8.89 2.63
C TYR A 101 -5.70 9.74 2.30
N LEU A 102 -6.82 9.09 2.06
CA LEU A 102 -8.11 9.75 1.83
C LEU A 102 -8.96 9.85 3.11
N THR A 103 -8.45 9.30 4.21
CA THR A 103 -8.94 9.44 5.58
C THR A 103 -7.78 9.85 6.49
N ASP A 104 -8.06 10.37 7.69
CA ASP A 104 -7.05 10.49 8.74
C ASP A 104 -6.58 9.08 9.12
N VAL A 105 -5.28 8.91 9.31
CA VAL A 105 -4.64 7.63 9.67
C VAL A 105 -3.78 7.82 10.90
N GLU A 106 -4.21 7.23 12.00
CA GLU A 106 -3.51 7.15 13.28
C GLU A 106 -3.02 5.70 13.48
N GLU A 107 -2.34 5.42 14.59
CA GLU A 107 -1.73 4.11 14.86
C GLU A 107 -2.72 2.95 14.76
N ASN A 108 -3.97 3.14 15.21
CA ASN A 108 -5.01 2.12 15.19
C ASN A 108 -5.77 2.00 13.86
N ASN A 109 -5.55 2.91 12.91
CA ASN A 109 -6.25 2.91 11.62
C ASN A 109 -5.48 2.15 10.53
N GLY A 110 -4.47 1.38 10.91
CA GLY A 110 -3.69 0.57 9.98
C GLY A 110 -2.70 1.37 9.12
N PRO A 111 -1.80 2.16 9.73
CA PRO A 111 -0.83 2.95 8.97
C PRO A 111 0.05 2.10 8.08
N HIS A 112 0.60 2.72 7.04
CA HIS A 112 1.62 2.12 6.20
C HIS A 112 2.93 2.00 6.96
N GLN A 113 3.66 0.91 6.76
CA GLN A 113 5.00 0.69 7.31
C GLN A 113 5.99 0.35 6.21
N TYR A 114 7.23 0.82 6.41
CA TYR A 114 8.36 0.58 5.52
C TYR A 114 9.63 0.29 6.32
N VAL A 115 10.41 -0.67 5.89
CA VAL A 115 11.69 -0.99 6.53
C VAL A 115 12.81 -0.28 5.77
N GLN A 116 13.40 0.72 6.43
CA GLN A 116 14.39 1.60 5.82
C GLN A 116 15.61 0.82 5.29
N GLY A 117 16.06 1.16 4.09
CA GLY A 117 17.26 0.62 3.47
C GLY A 117 17.11 -0.78 2.87
N THR A 118 15.91 -1.37 2.85
CA THR A 118 15.72 -2.78 2.42
C THR A 118 15.52 -2.98 0.92
N SER A 119 15.39 -1.93 0.12
CA SER A 119 15.20 -2.07 -1.33
C SER A 119 16.34 -2.82 -2.05
N LYS A 120 17.55 -2.83 -1.47
CA LYS A 120 18.72 -3.49 -2.04
C LYS A 120 19.18 -4.73 -1.28
N ILE A 121 18.88 -4.84 0.01
CA ILE A 121 19.49 -5.84 0.90
C ILE A 121 18.50 -6.83 1.50
N ALA A 122 17.21 -6.69 1.21
CA ALA A 122 16.20 -7.55 1.82
C ALA A 122 16.46 -9.04 1.52
N GLN A 123 16.76 -9.37 0.28
CA GLN A 123 16.99 -10.74 -0.14
C GLN A 123 18.19 -11.38 0.57
N ASP A 124 19.30 -10.66 0.65
CA ASP A 124 20.51 -11.16 1.31
C ASP A 124 20.29 -11.46 2.79
N LYS A 125 19.57 -10.58 3.50
CA LYS A 125 19.28 -10.75 4.92
C LYS A 125 18.17 -11.78 5.22
N LEU A 126 17.20 -11.92 4.33
CA LEU A 126 16.10 -12.87 4.51
C LEU A 126 16.53 -14.32 4.21
N GLY A 127 17.64 -14.48 3.50
CA GLY A 127 18.33 -15.75 3.28
C GLY A 127 17.78 -16.59 2.12
N ASP A 128 18.40 -17.73 1.92
CA ASP A 128 18.04 -18.68 0.88
C ASP A 128 16.58 -19.12 1.00
N GLY A 129 15.90 -19.19 -0.13
CA GLY A 129 14.47 -19.53 -0.19
C GLY A 129 13.51 -18.35 -0.01
N TYR A 130 14.00 -17.15 0.32
CA TYR A 130 13.17 -15.95 0.23
C TYR A 130 13.04 -15.51 -1.23
N THR A 131 11.81 -15.19 -1.61
CA THR A 131 11.52 -14.48 -2.86
C THR A 131 10.72 -13.22 -2.55
N PRO A 132 10.81 -12.17 -3.35
CA PRO A 132 10.08 -10.92 -3.10
C PRO A 132 8.57 -11.08 -2.91
N SER A 133 7.96 -12.09 -3.53
CA SER A 133 6.55 -12.42 -3.37
C SER A 133 6.20 -13.05 -2.01
N ASN A 134 7.19 -13.51 -1.24
CA ASN A 134 6.94 -14.06 0.08
C ASN A 134 6.47 -12.98 1.05
N ARG A 135 5.61 -13.42 1.97
CA ARG A 135 5.16 -12.60 3.10
C ARG A 135 6.01 -12.91 4.31
N VAL A 136 6.52 -11.86 4.97
CA VAL A 136 7.42 -11.95 6.12
C VAL A 136 6.70 -11.47 7.36
N GLU A 137 6.77 -12.26 8.43
CA GLU A 137 6.18 -11.93 9.72
C GLU A 137 6.95 -10.81 10.42
N ASP A 138 6.26 -10.03 11.23
CA ASP A 138 6.80 -8.86 11.92
C ASP A 138 8.01 -9.20 12.78
N GLU A 139 7.92 -10.28 13.57
CA GLU A 139 9.00 -10.71 14.46
C GLU A 139 10.28 -11.08 13.69
N LYS A 140 10.14 -11.64 12.48
CA LYS A 140 11.30 -11.93 11.62
C LYS A 140 11.93 -10.65 11.10
N VAL A 141 11.10 -9.68 10.68
CA VAL A 141 11.56 -8.38 10.19
C VAL A 141 12.25 -7.60 11.32
N GLU A 142 11.63 -7.49 12.48
CA GLU A 142 12.21 -6.82 13.65
C GLU A 142 13.57 -7.42 14.05
N ARG A 143 13.68 -8.74 14.07
CA ARG A 143 14.92 -9.45 14.42
C ARG A 143 16.05 -9.20 13.41
N LEU A 144 15.75 -9.18 12.11
CA LEU A 144 16.76 -9.09 11.05
C LEU A 144 17.17 -7.64 10.72
N PHE A 145 16.24 -6.72 10.82
CA PHE A 145 16.46 -5.35 10.37
C PHE A 145 16.48 -4.33 11.51
N GLY A 146 16.02 -4.69 12.71
CA GLY A 146 15.86 -3.79 13.85
C GLY A 146 14.51 -3.06 13.82
N LYS A 147 13.88 -2.96 14.98
CA LYS A 147 12.58 -2.29 15.12
C LYS A 147 12.67 -0.79 14.82
N GLU A 148 13.81 -0.19 15.13
CA GLU A 148 14.11 1.22 14.91
C GLU A 148 14.15 1.61 13.42
N ASN A 149 14.34 0.63 12.52
CA ASN A 149 14.36 0.84 11.08
C ASN A 149 12.97 0.63 10.44
N ILE A 150 11.96 0.30 11.23
CA ILE A 150 10.57 0.18 10.77
C ILE A 150 9.89 1.53 10.92
N LEU A 151 9.75 2.24 9.81
CA LEU A 151 9.04 3.52 9.77
C LEU A 151 7.54 3.26 9.72
N THR A 152 6.77 3.97 10.56
CA THR A 152 5.30 3.95 10.56
C THR A 152 4.79 5.32 10.14
N PHE A 153 3.97 5.36 9.10
CA PHE A 153 3.47 6.60 8.53
C PHE A 153 2.03 6.85 8.98
N THR A 154 1.87 7.69 10.00
CA THR A 154 0.59 8.27 10.35
C THR A 154 0.42 9.61 9.64
N GLY A 155 -0.81 10.08 9.46
CA GLY A 155 -1.03 11.38 8.83
C GLY A 155 -2.51 11.72 8.64
N LYS A 156 -2.74 12.99 8.36
CA LYS A 156 -4.07 13.49 8.02
C LYS A 156 -4.47 13.10 6.62
N LYS A 157 -5.76 13.11 6.34
CA LYS A 157 -6.30 13.05 4.98
C LYS A 157 -5.54 14.01 4.05
N GLY A 158 -5.06 13.51 2.92
CA GLY A 158 -4.21 14.24 1.99
C GLY A 158 -2.71 14.02 2.17
N SER A 159 -2.27 13.30 3.21
CA SER A 159 -0.87 12.90 3.35
C SER A 159 -0.45 12.01 2.19
N ILE A 160 0.73 12.28 1.63
CA ILE A 160 1.30 11.57 0.49
C ILE A 160 2.57 10.85 0.95
N ILE A 161 2.67 9.57 0.63
CA ILE A 161 3.86 8.74 0.83
C ILE A 161 4.37 8.35 -0.56
N ILE A 162 5.64 8.63 -0.85
CA ILE A 162 6.30 8.24 -2.09
C ILE A 162 7.37 7.22 -1.73
N GLU A 163 7.30 6.05 -2.32
CA GLU A 163 8.03 4.89 -1.84
C GLU A 163 8.57 4.02 -2.97
N ASP A 164 9.82 3.59 -2.79
CA ASP A 164 10.43 2.49 -3.55
C ASP A 164 9.98 1.16 -2.94
N THR A 165 8.92 0.58 -3.46
CA THR A 165 8.31 -0.65 -2.95
C THR A 165 9.10 -1.94 -3.25
N PHE A 166 10.32 -1.85 -3.81
CA PHE A 166 11.33 -2.90 -3.69
C PHE A 166 11.81 -3.08 -2.23
N GLY A 167 11.66 -2.06 -1.37
CA GLY A 167 11.86 -2.21 0.06
C GLY A 167 10.72 -3.01 0.72
N LEU A 168 11.02 -3.64 1.87
CA LEU A 168 10.02 -4.32 2.67
C LEU A 168 9.00 -3.32 3.21
N HIS A 169 7.74 -3.54 2.88
CA HIS A 169 6.65 -2.66 3.30
C HIS A 169 5.36 -3.45 3.55
N LYS A 170 4.42 -2.82 4.23
CA LYS A 170 3.06 -3.34 4.45
C LYS A 170 2.07 -2.23 4.82
N GLY A 171 0.77 -2.49 4.65
CA GLY A 171 -0.25 -1.79 5.41
C GLY A 171 -0.49 -2.55 6.72
N THR A 172 -0.38 -1.90 7.88
CA THR A 172 -0.70 -2.60 9.14
C THR A 172 -2.20 -2.95 9.19
N PRO A 173 -2.59 -3.98 9.93
CA PRO A 173 -4.00 -4.28 10.16
C PRO A 173 -4.72 -3.09 10.81
N VAL A 174 -5.94 -2.81 10.37
CA VAL A 174 -6.79 -1.82 11.03
C VAL A 174 -7.29 -2.42 12.33
N ILE A 175 -7.07 -1.74 13.45
CA ILE A 175 -7.56 -2.12 14.78
C ILE A 175 -8.89 -1.43 15.03
N GLU A 176 -9.00 -0.16 14.64
CA GLU A 176 -10.19 0.67 14.87
C GLU A 176 -10.55 1.47 13.62
N GLY A 177 -11.83 1.55 13.32
CA GLY A 177 -12.35 2.35 12.21
C GLY A 177 -12.09 1.73 10.83
N ALA A 178 -11.71 2.58 9.90
CA ALA A 178 -11.42 2.21 8.51
C ALA A 178 -10.47 3.23 7.87
N ARG A 179 -9.66 2.77 6.92
CA ARG A 179 -8.73 3.58 6.14
C ARG A 179 -9.08 3.50 4.65
N LEU A 180 -9.11 4.65 3.97
CA LEU A 180 -9.21 4.79 2.51
C LEU A 180 -7.98 5.48 1.98
#